data_a43cc1b46fa3088d12bc8b609aac7faa
#
_entry.id   a43cc1b46fa3088d12bc8b609aac7faa
#
_cell.length_a   1.000
_cell.length_b   1.000
_cell.length_c   1.000
_cell.angle_alpha   90.00
_cell.angle_beta   90.00
_cell.angle_gamma   90.00
#
_symmetry.space_group_name_H-M   'P 1'
#
loop_
_entity.id
_entity.type
_entity.pdbx_description
1 polymer ?
#
loop_
_entity_poly.entity_id
_entity_poly.type
_entity_poly.pdbx_seq_one_letter_code
_entity_poly.pdbx_strand_id
1 'polypeptide(L)'
;MKRTIAAITLLLLSTAAQAGIVMGGTRVVYLEGKREAALSVTNADTHAPYLVQSWVENYEENNKSRVPFIVTPPLFRLDPEQQNVLRINYIGGTLPTDRESIFWLNVKSIAPTQKDETNKLQVNIKSKFKIFYRPNGLPGDAADAWRKLTFKLDGSRLIAQNPTPYFVSFFTITVGGKTITEPGMIGPLTHKEWSVNSSGVVKWRAINDFGGITDYAQQ
;
A
#
# COMPACT_ATOMS: atom_id res chain seq x y z
N MET A 1 27.95 -37.86 -12.05
CA MET A 1 26.59 -38.34 -11.85
C MET A 1 26.07 -38.21 -10.43
N LYS A 2 26.72 -38.72 -9.37
CA LYS A 2 26.20 -38.55 -7.97
C LYS A 2 26.10 -37.10 -7.51
N ARG A 3 27.03 -36.22 -7.91
CA ARG A 3 27.00 -34.77 -7.54
C ARG A 3 25.94 -33.98 -8.32
N THR A 4 25.63 -34.35 -9.55
CA THR A 4 24.56 -33.74 -10.36
C THR A 4 23.19 -34.18 -9.90
N ILE A 5 23.00 -35.42 -9.47
CA ILE A 5 21.75 -35.90 -8.86
C ILE A 5 21.49 -35.19 -7.53
N ALA A 6 22.50 -35.00 -6.69
CA ALA A 6 22.36 -34.26 -5.40
C ALA A 6 21.96 -32.78 -5.61
N ALA A 7 22.51 -32.12 -6.65
CA ALA A 7 22.15 -30.74 -6.99
C ALA A 7 20.70 -30.64 -7.52
N ILE A 8 20.24 -31.60 -8.31
CA ILE A 8 18.86 -31.62 -8.81
C ILE A 8 17.87 -31.91 -7.68
N THR A 9 18.23 -32.80 -6.73
CA THR A 9 17.39 -33.08 -5.56
C THR A 9 17.28 -31.87 -4.64
N LEU A 10 18.34 -31.08 -4.49
CA LEU A 10 18.32 -29.85 -3.68
C LEU A 10 17.47 -28.75 -4.32
N LEU A 11 17.40 -28.68 -5.64
CA LEU A 11 16.56 -27.72 -6.38
C LEU A 11 15.06 -28.05 -6.29
N LEU A 12 14.71 -29.32 -6.15
CA LEU A 12 13.31 -29.78 -6.02
C LEU A 12 12.74 -29.62 -4.61
N LEU A 13 13.58 -29.35 -3.61
CA LEU A 13 13.18 -29.12 -2.21
C LEU A 13 12.89 -27.64 -1.89
N SER A 14 12.96 -26.74 -2.86
CA SER A 14 12.46 -25.37 -2.70
C SER A 14 10.92 -25.37 -2.67
N THR A 15 10.34 -25.91 -1.58
CA THR A 15 8.92 -25.81 -1.31
C THR A 15 8.54 -24.35 -1.18
N ALA A 16 7.63 -23.88 -2.01
CA ALA A 16 7.07 -22.55 -1.93
C ALA A 16 6.60 -22.29 -0.50
N ALA A 17 7.20 -21.33 0.19
CA ALA A 17 6.70 -20.83 1.46
C ALA A 17 5.34 -20.20 1.18
N GLN A 18 4.28 -20.91 1.51
CA GLN A 18 2.90 -20.42 1.37
C GLN A 18 2.66 -19.42 2.50
N ALA A 19 2.52 -18.15 2.18
CA ALA A 19 2.09 -17.14 3.14
C ALA A 19 0.58 -17.29 3.36
N GLY A 20 0.11 -17.30 4.62
CA GLY A 20 -1.29 -17.54 4.95
C GLY A 20 -2.25 -16.61 4.22
N ILE A 21 -2.33 -15.33 4.56
CA ILE A 21 -3.28 -14.37 3.96
C ILE A 21 -2.62 -13.52 2.88
N VAL A 22 -3.17 -13.53 1.68
CA VAL A 22 -2.73 -12.77 0.51
C VAL A 22 -3.79 -11.73 0.15
N MET A 23 -3.35 -10.51 -0.11
CA MET A 23 -4.22 -9.39 -0.50
C MET A 23 -4.12 -9.17 -2.01
N GLY A 24 -5.26 -8.91 -2.67
CA GLY A 24 -5.35 -8.71 -4.12
C GLY A 24 -4.90 -7.33 -4.61
N GLY A 25 -4.22 -6.55 -3.76
CA GLY A 25 -3.69 -5.24 -4.13
C GLY A 25 -2.85 -4.63 -3.02
N THR A 26 -2.16 -3.53 -3.36
CA THR A 26 -1.32 -2.78 -2.41
C THR A 26 -1.97 -1.49 -1.91
N ARG A 27 -3.10 -1.09 -2.52
CA ARG A 27 -3.87 0.12 -2.23
C ARG A 27 -5.29 0.01 -2.75
N VAL A 28 -6.15 0.92 -2.33
CA VAL A 28 -7.53 1.04 -2.79
C VAL A 28 -7.75 2.47 -3.27
N VAL A 29 -8.29 2.65 -4.46
CA VAL A 29 -8.78 3.94 -4.95
C VAL A 29 -10.31 3.93 -4.89
N TYR A 30 -10.86 4.80 -4.05
CA TYR A 30 -12.29 5.00 -3.92
C TYR A 30 -12.70 6.22 -4.73
N LEU A 31 -13.37 6.01 -5.86
CA LEU A 31 -13.89 7.10 -6.69
C LEU A 31 -15.19 7.63 -6.11
N GLU A 32 -15.33 8.95 -6.00
CA GLU A 32 -16.57 9.60 -5.59
C GLU A 32 -17.76 9.14 -6.44
N GLY A 33 -18.93 8.96 -5.81
CA GLY A 33 -20.14 8.48 -6.47
C GLY A 33 -20.20 6.97 -6.70
N LYS A 34 -19.13 6.22 -6.48
CA LYS A 34 -19.20 4.75 -6.44
C LYS A 34 -19.80 4.28 -5.12
N ARG A 35 -20.56 3.19 -5.19
CA ARG A 35 -21.18 2.61 -3.98
C ARG A 35 -20.15 1.99 -3.05
N GLU A 36 -19.10 1.38 -3.61
CA GLU A 36 -18.06 0.70 -2.88
C GLU A 36 -16.75 0.66 -3.68
N ALA A 37 -15.65 0.45 -2.99
CA ALA A 37 -14.40 -0.06 -3.54
C ALA A 37 -14.11 -1.43 -2.92
N ALA A 38 -13.43 -2.31 -3.64
CA ALA A 38 -13.24 -3.70 -3.25
C ALA A 38 -11.77 -4.08 -3.19
N LEU A 39 -11.42 -4.93 -2.22
CA LEU A 39 -10.09 -5.54 -2.10
C LEU A 39 -10.25 -7.02 -1.76
N SER A 40 -9.73 -7.91 -2.60
CA SER A 40 -9.79 -9.35 -2.35
C SER A 40 -8.80 -9.79 -1.28
N VAL A 41 -9.20 -10.80 -0.52
CA VAL A 41 -8.41 -11.45 0.53
C VAL A 41 -8.47 -12.95 0.29
N THR A 42 -7.33 -13.59 0.12
CA THR A 42 -7.22 -15.03 -0.13
C THR A 42 -6.42 -15.69 0.98
N ASN A 43 -6.90 -16.80 1.48
CA ASN A 43 -6.11 -17.68 2.32
C ASN A 43 -5.35 -18.66 1.42
N ALA A 44 -4.04 -18.43 1.28
CA ALA A 44 -3.18 -19.30 0.47
C ALA A 44 -2.70 -20.55 1.23
N ASP A 45 -3.02 -20.67 2.52
CA ASP A 45 -2.73 -21.85 3.31
C ASP A 45 -3.68 -22.99 2.88
N THR A 46 -3.16 -24.18 2.74
CA THR A 46 -3.94 -25.39 2.34
C THR A 46 -4.53 -26.16 3.52
N HIS A 47 -4.18 -25.79 4.76
CA HIS A 47 -4.52 -26.57 5.96
C HIS A 47 -5.21 -25.74 7.04
N ALA A 48 -4.76 -24.50 7.25
CA ALA A 48 -5.18 -23.69 8.38
C ALA A 48 -6.19 -22.60 8.00
N PRO A 49 -7.33 -22.49 8.68
CA PRO A 49 -8.22 -21.35 8.56
C PRO A 49 -7.63 -20.13 9.28
N TYR A 50 -8.01 -18.94 8.86
CA TYR A 50 -7.66 -17.67 9.53
C TYR A 50 -8.92 -16.91 9.91
N LEU A 51 -8.87 -16.16 11.02
CA LEU A 51 -9.78 -15.05 11.25
C LEU A 51 -9.17 -13.79 10.64
N VAL A 52 -9.95 -13.08 9.85
CA VAL A 52 -9.55 -11.82 9.23
C VAL A 52 -10.38 -10.71 9.83
N GLN A 53 -9.71 -9.75 10.46
CA GLN A 53 -10.32 -8.55 11.02
C GLN A 53 -9.94 -7.35 10.16
N SER A 54 -10.91 -6.50 9.80
CA SER A 54 -10.68 -5.33 8.95
C SER A 54 -11.37 -4.09 9.51
N TRP A 55 -10.69 -2.92 9.41
CA TRP A 55 -11.24 -1.62 9.82
C TRP A 55 -10.49 -0.49 9.12
N VAL A 56 -11.08 0.71 9.13
CA VAL A 56 -10.47 1.92 8.55
C VAL A 56 -10.06 2.87 9.66
N GLU A 57 -8.90 3.51 9.50
CA GLU A 57 -8.35 4.53 10.39
C GLU A 57 -7.99 5.79 9.58
N ASN A 58 -7.95 6.94 10.24
CA ASN A 58 -7.36 8.14 9.67
C ASN A 58 -5.89 7.89 9.34
N TYR A 59 -5.39 8.56 8.30
CA TYR A 59 -4.00 8.42 7.87
C TYR A 59 -3.03 8.97 8.92
N GLU A 60 -3.36 10.12 9.50
CA GLU A 60 -2.58 10.76 10.55
C GLU A 60 -3.03 10.25 11.93
N GLU A 61 -2.10 9.76 12.73
CA GLU A 61 -2.39 9.14 14.04
C GLU A 61 -3.06 10.10 15.04
N ASN A 62 -2.73 11.40 14.93
CA ASN A 62 -3.30 12.45 15.80
C ASN A 62 -4.69 12.91 15.36
N ASN A 63 -5.14 12.53 14.16
CA ASN A 63 -6.48 12.88 13.70
C ASN A 63 -7.52 12.00 14.37
N LYS A 64 -8.32 12.58 15.27
CA LYS A 64 -9.42 11.90 16.00
C LYS A 64 -10.79 12.13 15.37
N SER A 65 -10.85 12.75 14.21
CA SER A 65 -12.10 12.92 13.47
C SER A 65 -12.72 11.57 13.13
N ARG A 66 -14.05 11.55 13.02
CA ARG A 66 -14.76 10.35 12.59
C ARG A 66 -14.31 9.95 11.18
N VAL A 67 -13.92 8.70 11.04
CA VAL A 67 -13.55 8.13 9.73
C VAL A 67 -14.81 7.98 8.88
N PRO A 68 -14.85 8.52 7.64
CA PRO A 68 -16.04 8.49 6.79
C PRO A 68 -16.18 7.19 5.98
N PHE A 69 -15.49 6.14 6.39
CA PHE A 69 -15.51 4.84 5.72
C PHE A 69 -15.80 3.72 6.70
N ILE A 70 -16.51 2.71 6.21
CA ILE A 70 -16.62 1.41 6.85
C ILE A 70 -16.12 0.33 5.90
N VAL A 71 -15.68 -0.78 6.44
CA VAL A 71 -15.31 -1.97 5.66
C VAL A 71 -16.15 -3.16 6.13
N THR A 72 -16.62 -3.95 5.17
CA THR A 72 -17.45 -5.14 5.43
C THR A 72 -16.93 -6.33 4.63
N PRO A 73 -16.89 -7.52 5.25
CA PRO A 73 -17.18 -7.82 6.65
C PRO A 73 -16.05 -7.35 7.59
N PRO A 74 -16.34 -6.85 8.81
CA PRO A 74 -15.32 -6.37 9.74
C PRO A 74 -14.54 -7.51 10.41
N LEU A 75 -15.14 -8.69 10.52
CA LEU A 75 -14.51 -9.90 11.03
C LEU A 75 -15.16 -11.11 10.36
N PHE A 76 -14.34 -12.02 9.85
CA PHE A 76 -14.80 -13.26 9.23
C PHE A 76 -13.74 -14.35 9.31
N ARG A 77 -14.19 -15.59 9.23
CA ARG A 77 -13.33 -16.76 9.05
C ARG A 77 -13.08 -16.95 7.56
N LEU A 78 -11.84 -17.26 7.21
CA LEU A 78 -11.41 -17.59 5.87
C LEU A 78 -10.76 -18.98 5.91
N ASP A 79 -11.45 -19.96 5.37
CA ASP A 79 -10.99 -21.35 5.36
C ASP A 79 -9.84 -21.53 4.34
N PRO A 80 -9.11 -22.64 4.41
CA PRO A 80 -8.02 -22.93 3.48
C PRO A 80 -8.44 -22.75 2.01
N GLU A 81 -7.57 -22.17 1.20
CA GLU A 81 -7.75 -21.94 -0.24
C GLU A 81 -8.97 -21.08 -0.63
N GLN A 82 -9.68 -20.51 0.35
CA GLN A 82 -10.81 -19.64 0.09
C GLN A 82 -10.42 -18.18 -0.12
N GLN A 83 -11.29 -17.49 -0.84
CA GLN A 83 -11.20 -16.05 -1.10
C GLN A 83 -12.46 -15.35 -0.60
N ASN A 84 -12.29 -14.14 -0.08
CA ASN A 84 -13.36 -13.21 0.24
C ASN A 84 -13.03 -11.82 -0.29
N VAL A 85 -13.98 -10.91 -0.23
CA VAL A 85 -13.84 -9.52 -0.70
C VAL A 85 -14.18 -8.57 0.43
N LEU A 86 -13.24 -7.70 0.77
CA LEU A 86 -13.48 -6.54 1.63
C LEU A 86 -14.12 -5.44 0.79
N ARG A 87 -15.31 -4.98 1.20
CA ARG A 87 -16.05 -3.89 0.58
C ARG A 87 -15.91 -2.65 1.43
N ILE A 88 -15.33 -1.63 0.86
CA ILE A 88 -15.10 -0.34 1.50
C ILE A 88 -16.21 0.60 1.03
N ASN A 89 -17.00 1.13 1.97
CA ASN A 89 -18.14 1.99 1.69
C ASN A 89 -17.91 3.36 2.32
N TYR A 90 -18.12 4.41 1.55
CA TYR A 90 -18.19 5.77 2.06
C TYR A 90 -19.53 6.01 2.72
N ILE A 91 -19.52 6.41 4.00
CA ILE A 91 -20.72 6.60 4.82
C ILE A 91 -21.07 8.07 5.05
N GLY A 92 -20.46 8.96 4.27
CA GLY A 92 -20.66 10.40 4.37
C GLY A 92 -19.66 11.07 5.31
N GLY A 93 -19.54 12.38 5.15
CA GLY A 93 -18.61 13.26 5.86
C GLY A 93 -18.18 14.40 4.95
N THR A 94 -17.46 15.38 5.52
CA THR A 94 -16.94 16.50 4.75
C THR A 94 -15.48 16.21 4.40
N LEU A 95 -15.23 15.82 3.15
CA LEU A 95 -13.88 15.67 2.60
C LEU A 95 -13.61 16.81 1.60
N PRO A 96 -12.36 17.22 1.41
CA PRO A 96 -11.98 18.15 0.35
C PRO A 96 -12.49 17.66 -1.01
N THR A 97 -13.02 18.58 -1.81
CA THR A 97 -13.53 18.28 -3.17
C THR A 97 -12.53 18.70 -4.26
N ASP A 98 -11.49 19.43 -3.90
CA ASP A 98 -10.44 19.95 -4.78
C ASP A 98 -9.19 19.08 -4.86
N ARG A 99 -9.13 18.01 -4.05
CA ARG A 99 -7.98 17.10 -3.97
C ARG A 99 -8.34 15.75 -3.37
N GLU A 100 -7.48 14.76 -3.56
CA GLU A 100 -7.61 13.48 -2.89
C GLU A 100 -7.48 13.58 -1.37
N SER A 101 -8.19 12.67 -0.67
CA SER A 101 -8.00 12.39 0.76
C SER A 101 -7.49 10.98 0.96
N ILE A 102 -6.81 10.72 2.10
CA ILE A 102 -6.15 9.44 2.36
C ILE A 102 -6.55 8.87 3.71
N PHE A 103 -6.67 7.53 3.77
CA PHE A 103 -6.99 6.75 4.97
C PHE A 103 -6.21 5.44 4.99
N TRP A 104 -6.19 4.75 6.13
CA TRP A 104 -5.65 3.41 6.26
C TRP A 104 -6.77 2.37 6.33
N LEU A 105 -6.75 1.40 5.42
CA LEU A 105 -7.42 0.13 5.59
C LEU A 105 -6.46 -0.80 6.33
N ASN A 106 -6.87 -1.25 7.51
CA ASN A 106 -6.13 -2.24 8.29
C ASN A 106 -6.76 -3.61 8.09
N VAL A 107 -5.93 -4.61 7.88
CA VAL A 107 -6.32 -6.01 7.79
C VAL A 107 -5.41 -6.81 8.71
N LYS A 108 -6.01 -7.44 9.73
CA LYS A 108 -5.30 -8.29 10.68
C LYS A 108 -5.67 -9.74 10.43
N SER A 109 -4.69 -10.57 10.13
CA SER A 109 -4.82 -12.01 10.06
C SER A 109 -4.48 -12.63 11.42
N ILE A 110 -5.36 -13.49 11.91
CA ILE A 110 -5.25 -14.17 13.20
C ILE A 110 -5.22 -15.66 12.92
N ALA A 111 -4.08 -16.28 13.18
CA ALA A 111 -3.90 -17.70 12.99
C ALA A 111 -4.70 -18.52 14.04
N PRO A 112 -5.13 -19.76 13.73
CA PRO A 112 -5.82 -20.61 14.69
C PRO A 112 -4.88 -21.01 15.84
N THR A 113 -5.45 -21.11 17.03
CA THR A 113 -4.73 -21.58 18.23
C THR A 113 -5.25 -22.98 18.59
N GLN A 114 -4.36 -23.94 18.75
CA GLN A 114 -4.73 -25.25 19.28
C GLN A 114 -4.86 -25.17 20.80
N LYS A 115 -5.87 -25.86 21.37
CA LYS A 115 -6.24 -25.73 22.79
C LYS A 115 -5.21 -26.30 23.77
N ASP A 116 -4.34 -27.21 23.33
CA ASP A 116 -3.56 -28.06 24.24
C ASP A 116 -2.06 -27.73 24.38
N GLU A 117 -1.63 -26.58 23.88
CA GLU A 117 -0.22 -26.22 23.98
C GLU A 117 0.03 -25.04 24.92
N THR A 118 0.67 -25.36 26.05
CA THR A 118 1.25 -24.38 26.98
C THR A 118 2.55 -23.82 26.39
N ASN A 119 2.73 -22.49 26.38
CA ASN A 119 3.90 -21.76 25.87
C ASN A 119 4.03 -21.71 24.33
N LYS A 120 3.09 -21.08 23.63
CA LYS A 120 3.18 -20.77 22.20
C LYS A 120 3.47 -19.29 21.95
N LEU A 121 4.34 -19.03 20.99
CA LEU A 121 4.43 -17.72 20.34
C LEU A 121 3.41 -17.68 19.19
N GLN A 122 2.36 -16.88 19.31
CA GLN A 122 1.43 -16.61 18.23
C GLN A 122 1.77 -15.29 17.54
N VAL A 123 2.09 -15.33 16.26
CA VAL A 123 2.36 -14.15 15.45
C VAL A 123 1.11 -13.81 14.64
N ASN A 124 0.54 -12.65 14.89
CA ASN A 124 -0.57 -12.09 14.11
C ASN A 124 -0.03 -10.95 13.22
N ILE A 125 -0.35 -11.00 11.94
CA ILE A 125 0.11 -9.99 10.97
C ILE A 125 -0.97 -8.94 10.78
N LYS A 126 -0.61 -7.67 11.00
CA LYS A 126 -1.43 -6.51 10.67
C LYS A 126 -0.83 -5.83 9.44
N SER A 127 -1.56 -5.81 8.34
CA SER A 127 -1.20 -5.11 7.11
C SER A 127 -2.00 -3.82 6.97
N LYS A 128 -1.34 -2.75 6.52
CA LYS A 128 -1.96 -1.45 6.26
C LYS A 128 -1.95 -1.15 4.76
N PHE A 129 -3.12 -0.82 4.22
CA PHE A 129 -3.31 -0.44 2.82
C PHE A 129 -3.81 0.98 2.75
N LYS A 130 -3.30 1.78 1.83
CA LYS A 130 -3.79 3.14 1.62
C LYS A 130 -5.14 3.11 0.91
N ILE A 131 -6.11 3.87 1.40
CA ILE A 131 -7.33 4.22 0.69
C ILE A 131 -7.17 5.65 0.21
N PHE A 132 -7.23 5.87 -1.10
CA PHE A 132 -7.29 7.19 -1.71
C PHE A 132 -8.76 7.48 -2.08
N TYR A 133 -9.38 8.43 -1.40
CA TYR A 133 -10.66 8.96 -1.83
C TYR A 133 -10.41 10.00 -2.91
N ARG A 134 -10.99 9.81 -4.08
CA ARG A 134 -10.80 10.67 -5.24
C ARG A 134 -12.11 11.33 -5.62
N PRO A 135 -12.26 12.65 -5.37
CA PRO A 135 -13.38 13.45 -5.82
C PRO A 135 -13.51 13.43 -7.35
N ASN A 136 -14.72 13.63 -7.83
CA ASN A 136 -14.99 13.84 -9.25
C ASN A 136 -14.52 15.23 -9.68
N GLY A 137 -14.15 15.37 -10.96
CA GLY A 137 -13.82 16.67 -11.55
C GLY A 137 -12.46 17.24 -11.15
N LEU A 138 -11.60 16.46 -10.52
CA LEU A 138 -10.21 16.90 -10.26
C LEU A 138 -9.49 17.19 -11.59
N PRO A 139 -8.70 18.28 -11.68
CA PRO A 139 -7.96 18.61 -12.89
C PRO A 139 -6.83 17.63 -13.15
N GLY A 140 -6.59 17.30 -14.42
CA GLY A 140 -5.54 16.40 -14.86
C GLY A 140 -5.90 14.93 -14.70
N ASP A 141 -4.86 14.07 -14.75
CA ASP A 141 -5.00 12.63 -14.61
C ASP A 141 -4.06 12.12 -13.49
N ALA A 142 -4.60 11.30 -12.60
CA ALA A 142 -3.83 10.65 -11.54
C ALA A 142 -2.68 9.79 -12.10
N ALA A 143 -2.89 9.16 -13.26
CA ALA A 143 -1.88 8.34 -13.92
C ALA A 143 -0.64 9.15 -14.35
N ASP A 144 -0.79 10.46 -14.56
CA ASP A 144 0.28 11.37 -14.99
C ASP A 144 0.79 12.29 -13.88
N ALA A 145 0.16 12.29 -12.70
CA ALA A 145 0.51 13.18 -11.59
C ALA A 145 2.00 13.14 -11.22
N TRP A 146 2.61 11.96 -11.23
CA TRP A 146 4.02 11.76 -10.91
C TRP A 146 4.97 12.46 -11.90
N ARG A 147 4.56 12.66 -13.17
CA ARG A 147 5.32 13.39 -14.19
C ARG A 147 5.29 14.92 -13.99
N LYS A 148 4.29 15.40 -13.24
CA LYS A 148 4.12 16.85 -12.98
C LYS A 148 4.90 17.33 -11.78
N LEU A 149 5.51 16.42 -11.01
CA LEU A 149 6.38 16.78 -9.91
C LEU A 149 7.57 17.61 -10.41
N THR A 150 7.94 18.64 -9.64
CA THR A 150 9.17 19.40 -9.86
C THR A 150 10.08 19.26 -8.65
N PHE A 151 11.36 19.27 -8.89
CA PHE A 151 12.38 19.13 -7.86
C PHE A 151 13.34 20.31 -7.85
N LYS A 152 13.76 20.75 -6.68
CA LYS A 152 14.80 21.74 -6.49
C LYS A 152 15.82 21.21 -5.49
N LEU A 153 17.10 21.27 -5.87
CA LEU A 153 18.20 20.99 -4.95
C LEU A 153 18.66 22.34 -4.35
N ASP A 154 18.62 22.44 -3.02
CA ASP A 154 19.03 23.60 -2.25
C ASP A 154 20.07 23.17 -1.20
N GLY A 155 21.34 23.27 -1.54
CA GLY A 155 22.44 22.75 -0.75
C GLY A 155 22.30 21.23 -0.53
N SER A 156 22.14 20.82 0.72
CA SER A 156 21.94 19.41 1.11
C SER A 156 20.47 19.01 1.23
N ARG A 157 19.53 19.81 0.70
CA ARG A 157 18.09 19.51 0.73
C ARG A 157 17.56 19.32 -0.68
N LEU A 158 16.87 18.22 -0.92
CA LEU A 158 16.05 18.03 -2.11
C LEU A 158 14.60 18.39 -1.74
N ILE A 159 14.01 19.33 -2.48
CA ILE A 159 12.62 19.78 -2.29
C ILE A 159 11.83 19.33 -3.51
N ALA A 160 10.79 18.52 -3.30
CA ALA A 160 9.81 18.17 -4.32
C ALA A 160 8.56 19.02 -4.14
N GLN A 161 7.99 19.50 -5.25
CA GLN A 161 6.70 20.16 -5.31
C GLN A 161 5.72 19.30 -6.08
N ASN A 162 4.55 19.07 -5.51
CA ASN A 162 3.42 18.41 -6.19
C ASN A 162 2.34 19.46 -6.51
N PRO A 163 2.23 19.93 -7.76
CA PRO A 163 1.20 20.89 -8.15
C PRO A 163 -0.15 20.23 -8.45
N THR A 164 -0.26 18.91 -8.34
CA THR A 164 -1.45 18.15 -8.71
C THR A 164 -2.36 17.90 -7.52
N PRO A 165 -3.66 17.64 -7.73
CA PRO A 165 -4.60 17.29 -6.67
C PRO A 165 -4.49 15.82 -6.22
N TYR A 166 -3.51 15.06 -6.69
CA TYR A 166 -3.33 13.64 -6.44
C TYR A 166 -2.14 13.36 -5.52
N PHE A 167 -2.25 12.31 -4.70
CA PHE A 167 -1.10 11.80 -3.98
C PHE A 167 -0.15 11.08 -4.94
N VAL A 168 1.15 11.27 -4.75
CA VAL A 168 2.17 10.51 -5.49
C VAL A 168 3.00 9.71 -4.50
N SER A 169 2.89 8.38 -4.56
CA SER A 169 3.71 7.45 -3.79
C SER A 169 4.99 7.15 -4.57
N PHE A 170 6.14 7.43 -3.99
CA PHE A 170 7.41 7.12 -4.62
C PHE A 170 7.77 5.64 -4.48
N PHE A 171 8.22 5.04 -5.58
CA PHE A 171 8.93 3.77 -5.53
C PHE A 171 10.41 4.02 -5.24
N THR A 172 11.01 4.99 -5.95
CA THR A 172 12.40 5.41 -5.73
C THR A 172 12.60 6.86 -6.15
N ILE A 173 13.54 7.54 -5.49
CA ILE A 173 14.12 8.82 -5.92
C ILE A 173 15.62 8.66 -5.85
N THR A 174 16.33 9.13 -6.88
CA THR A 174 17.80 9.21 -6.90
C THR A 174 18.26 10.62 -7.22
N VAL A 175 19.37 11.04 -6.62
CA VAL A 175 20.04 12.31 -6.87
C VAL A 175 21.50 12.03 -7.21
N GLY A 176 21.94 12.36 -8.42
CA GLY A 176 23.30 12.04 -8.87
C GLY A 176 23.64 10.56 -8.76
N GLY A 177 22.65 9.67 -8.96
CA GLY A 177 22.80 8.22 -8.85
C GLY A 177 22.68 7.64 -7.44
N LYS A 178 22.62 8.46 -6.38
CA LYS A 178 22.39 7.97 -5.00
C LYS A 178 20.91 7.93 -4.68
N THR A 179 20.44 6.78 -4.18
CA THR A 179 19.04 6.55 -3.82
C THR A 179 18.70 7.17 -2.47
N ILE A 180 17.54 7.82 -2.38
CA ILE A 180 16.95 8.29 -1.11
C ILE A 180 16.29 7.10 -0.43
N THR A 181 16.69 6.85 0.82
CA THR A 181 16.06 5.81 1.64
C THR A 181 14.65 6.25 2.04
N GLU A 182 13.66 5.38 1.81
CA GLU A 182 12.25 5.59 2.19
C GLU A 182 11.67 6.94 1.72
N PRO A 183 11.64 7.21 0.40
CA PRO A 183 11.15 8.49 -0.10
C PRO A 183 9.69 8.76 0.26
N GLY A 184 8.91 7.69 0.52
CA GLY A 184 7.54 7.76 1.01
C GLY A 184 6.56 8.26 -0.04
N MET A 185 5.78 9.27 0.32
CA MET A 185 4.70 9.82 -0.52
C MET A 185 4.66 11.33 -0.36
N ILE A 186 4.26 12.06 -1.41
CA ILE A 186 3.96 13.49 -1.38
C ILE A 186 2.45 13.69 -1.55
N GLY A 187 1.88 14.57 -0.72
CA GLY A 187 0.46 14.91 -0.76
C GLY A 187 0.09 15.82 -1.93
N PRO A 188 -1.21 15.95 -2.23
CA PRO A 188 -1.70 16.85 -3.25
C PRO A 188 -1.45 18.32 -2.88
N LEU A 189 -1.02 19.13 -3.83
CA LEU A 189 -0.80 20.58 -3.69
C LEU A 189 0.18 20.94 -2.55
N THR A 190 1.13 20.04 -2.26
CA THR A 190 2.10 20.21 -1.18
C THR A 190 3.55 20.09 -1.68
N HIS A 191 4.49 20.32 -0.77
CA HIS A 191 5.89 20.01 -0.97
C HIS A 191 6.38 19.00 0.05
N LYS A 192 7.52 18.36 -0.26
CA LYS A 192 8.22 17.45 0.64
C LYS A 192 9.71 17.59 0.49
N GLU A 193 10.44 17.45 1.60
CA GLU A 193 11.89 17.64 1.65
C GLU A 193 12.60 16.37 2.13
N TRP A 194 13.81 16.16 1.64
CA TRP A 194 14.74 15.14 2.09
C TRP A 194 16.12 15.72 2.24
N SER A 195 16.86 15.27 3.25
CA SER A 195 18.29 15.54 3.34
C SER A 195 19.04 14.65 2.36
N VAL A 196 19.92 15.22 1.58
CA VAL A 196 20.72 14.53 0.56
C VAL A 196 22.18 14.95 0.64
N ASN A 197 23.08 13.99 0.37
CA ASN A 197 24.54 14.21 0.33
C ASN A 197 25.08 14.00 -1.09
N SER A 198 24.30 14.37 -2.10
CA SER A 198 24.64 14.23 -3.51
C SER A 198 24.02 15.36 -4.31
N SER A 199 24.62 15.65 -5.46
CA SER A 199 24.15 16.62 -6.45
C SER A 199 24.07 15.96 -7.83
N GLY A 200 23.31 16.56 -8.73
CA GLY A 200 23.15 16.10 -10.11
C GLY A 200 21.69 15.79 -10.44
N VAL A 201 21.50 15.06 -11.51
CA VAL A 201 20.16 14.72 -12.05
C VAL A 201 19.32 14.02 -11.00
N VAL A 202 18.10 14.50 -10.82
CA VAL A 202 17.06 13.85 -9.99
C VAL A 202 16.26 12.92 -10.90
N LYS A 203 16.21 11.64 -10.54
CA LYS A 203 15.35 10.66 -11.22
C LYS A 203 14.40 10.03 -10.23
N TRP A 204 13.16 9.76 -10.64
CA TRP A 204 12.18 9.13 -9.79
C TRP A 204 11.26 8.18 -10.54
N ARG A 205 10.67 7.27 -9.79
CA ARG A 205 9.57 6.40 -10.20
C ARG A 205 8.50 6.43 -9.12
N ALA A 206 7.26 6.30 -9.52
CA ALA A 206 6.12 6.25 -8.62
C ALA A 206 5.47 4.86 -8.64
N ILE A 207 4.52 4.66 -7.73
CA ILE A 207 3.63 3.51 -7.69
C ILE A 207 2.25 3.99 -8.12
N ASN A 208 1.72 3.42 -9.21
CA ASN A 208 0.41 3.78 -9.77
C ASN A 208 -0.76 3.23 -8.95
N ASP A 209 -2.00 3.54 -9.36
CA ASP A 209 -3.22 3.13 -8.68
C ASP A 209 -3.38 1.60 -8.55
N PHE A 210 -2.80 0.84 -9.46
CA PHE A 210 -2.84 -0.62 -9.49
C PHE A 210 -1.69 -1.28 -8.69
N GLY A 211 -0.80 -0.47 -8.10
CA GLY A 211 0.38 -0.96 -7.39
C GLY A 211 1.59 -1.25 -8.30
N GLY A 212 1.48 -1.01 -9.59
CA GLY A 212 2.58 -1.14 -10.54
C GLY A 212 3.56 0.03 -10.44
N ILE A 213 4.81 -0.19 -10.85
CA ILE A 213 5.86 0.81 -10.84
C ILE A 213 5.86 1.53 -12.20
N THR A 214 5.90 2.86 -12.18
CA THR A 214 5.95 3.69 -13.40
C THR A 214 7.31 3.63 -14.08
N ASP A 215 7.42 4.22 -15.27
CA ASP A 215 8.70 4.54 -15.89
C ASP A 215 9.47 5.59 -15.07
N TYR A 216 10.71 5.86 -15.50
CA TYR A 216 11.49 6.94 -14.92
C TYR A 216 11.04 8.31 -15.45
N ALA A 217 10.93 9.29 -14.55
CA ALA A 217 11.02 10.69 -14.88
C ALA A 217 12.34 11.26 -14.37
N GLN A 218 12.78 12.38 -14.92
CA GLN A 218 14.01 13.05 -14.50
C GLN A 218 13.94 14.56 -14.69
N GLN A 219 14.72 15.25 -13.89
CA GLN A 219 14.93 16.71 -13.95
C GLN A 219 16.38 17.03 -13.63
#